data_c955e4e8bf77efeb6a5e96a27233d613
#
_entry.id   c955e4e8bf77efeb6a5e96a27233d613
#
_cell.length_a   1.000
_cell.length_b   1.000
_cell.length_c   1.000
_cell.angle_alpha   90.00
_cell.angle_beta   90.00
_cell.angle_gamma   90.00
#
_symmetry.space_group_name_H-M   'P 1'
#
loop_
_entity.id
_entity.type
_entity.pdbx_description
1 polymer ?
#
loop_
_entity_poly.entity_id
_entity_poly.type
_entity_poly.pdbx_seq_one_letter_code
_entity_poly.pdbx_strand_id
1 'polypeptide(L)'
;MRGVSESMAGRVALFSLFPFSREEHPAVDLLTGGFPEVIEQADVADLWFRSYVQTYLERDVRAVAAIRDLTVFRRFVGLLASRCGSMLNKTDIAAPLGVSVPTVSQWLSILEVTGQIILVQPFFENFGKRLVKTPKLYFVDSGLACHLVGIRDRESLDRSPFRGALFEGAVAAE
;
A
#
# COMPACT_ATOMS: atom_id res chain seq x y z
N MET A 1 0.39 -17.06 10.62
CA MET A 1 1.80 -17.25 11.02
C MET A 1 2.05 -17.47 12.53
N ARG A 2 1.03 -17.41 13.41
CA ARG A 2 1.24 -17.60 14.87
C ARG A 2 1.79 -18.99 15.27
N GLY A 3 1.50 -20.05 14.52
CA GLY A 3 1.92 -21.41 14.90
C GLY A 3 3.35 -21.83 14.48
N VAL A 4 3.97 -21.11 13.53
CA VAL A 4 5.30 -21.47 13.01
C VAL A 4 6.42 -20.80 13.81
N SER A 5 6.17 -19.58 14.31
CA SER A 5 7.19 -18.80 15.03
C SER A 5 7.46 -19.32 16.45
N GLU A 6 6.48 -19.92 17.13
CA GLU A 6 6.64 -20.37 18.51
C GLU A 6 7.51 -21.64 18.62
N SER A 7 7.47 -22.54 17.62
CA SER A 7 8.27 -23.79 17.64
C SER A 7 9.64 -23.68 16.95
N MET A 8 9.89 -22.60 16.17
CA MET A 8 11.09 -22.42 15.35
C MET A 8 11.92 -21.19 15.72
N ALA A 9 11.70 -20.59 16.87
CA ALA A 9 12.45 -19.43 17.34
C ALA A 9 13.97 -19.68 17.30
N GLY A 10 14.71 -18.80 16.62
CA GLY A 10 16.17 -18.93 16.42
C GLY A 10 16.63 -19.97 15.40
N ARG A 11 15.71 -20.67 14.70
CA ARG A 11 16.02 -21.70 13.70
C ARG A 11 15.46 -21.41 12.31
N VAL A 12 14.86 -20.23 12.12
CA VAL A 12 14.26 -19.81 10.86
C VAL A 12 14.68 -18.38 10.55
N ALA A 13 14.97 -18.10 9.27
CA ALA A 13 15.09 -16.75 8.74
C ALA A 13 13.78 -16.39 8.02
N LEU A 14 13.24 -15.22 8.31
CA LEU A 14 12.07 -14.68 7.66
C LEU A 14 12.52 -13.65 6.62
N PHE A 15 12.13 -13.87 5.38
CA PHE A 15 12.37 -12.93 4.28
C PHE A 15 11.04 -12.36 3.82
N SER A 16 11.00 -11.05 3.54
CA SER A 16 9.87 -10.40 2.90
C SER A 16 10.21 -10.21 1.43
N LEU A 17 9.32 -10.68 0.55
CA LEU A 17 9.40 -10.42 -0.88
C LEU A 17 8.43 -9.31 -1.22
N PHE A 18 8.96 -8.27 -1.84
CA PHE A 18 8.19 -7.14 -2.37
C PHE A 18 8.01 -7.29 -3.88
N PRO A 19 7.12 -6.52 -4.51
CA PRO A 19 7.10 -6.37 -5.96
C PRO A 19 8.49 -6.00 -6.50
N PHE A 20 8.80 -6.36 -7.74
CA PHE A 20 10.09 -6.02 -8.35
C PHE A 20 10.32 -4.51 -8.38
N SER A 21 11.55 -4.11 -8.09
CA SER A 21 12.06 -2.77 -8.39
C SER A 21 12.46 -2.65 -9.87
N ARG A 22 12.68 -1.42 -10.34
CA ARG A 22 13.19 -1.19 -11.70
C ARG A 22 14.61 -1.72 -11.92
N GLU A 23 15.40 -1.82 -10.86
CA GLU A 23 16.74 -2.40 -10.92
C GLU A 23 16.68 -3.92 -11.10
N GLU A 24 15.68 -4.58 -10.51
CA GLU A 24 15.49 -6.03 -10.61
C GLU A 24 14.85 -6.45 -11.93
N HIS A 25 13.89 -5.67 -12.45
CA HIS A 25 13.22 -6.01 -13.69
C HIS A 25 12.90 -4.78 -14.57
N PRO A 26 13.39 -4.71 -15.83
CA PRO A 26 13.27 -3.53 -16.69
C PRO A 26 11.84 -3.21 -17.14
N ALA A 27 10.92 -4.16 -17.07
CA ALA A 27 9.51 -3.96 -17.42
C ALA A 27 8.69 -3.32 -16.28
N VAL A 28 9.27 -3.11 -15.10
CA VAL A 28 8.61 -2.36 -14.02
C VAL A 28 8.33 -0.93 -14.47
N ASP A 29 7.10 -0.51 -14.33
CA ASP A 29 6.57 0.75 -14.86
C ASP A 29 5.61 1.37 -13.85
N LEU A 30 5.47 2.70 -13.89
CA LEU A 30 4.63 3.43 -12.94
C LEU A 30 3.15 3.01 -13.01
N LEU A 31 2.66 2.62 -14.19
CA LEU A 31 1.26 2.23 -14.40
C LEU A 31 0.99 0.78 -13.97
N THR A 32 1.91 -0.12 -14.28
CA THR A 32 1.73 -1.57 -14.06
C THR A 32 2.36 -2.07 -12.76
N GLY A 33 3.27 -1.29 -12.17
CA GLY A 33 3.97 -1.69 -10.96
C GLY A 33 4.97 -2.81 -11.18
N GLY A 34 5.32 -3.53 -10.12
CA GLY A 34 6.35 -4.56 -10.08
C GLY A 34 5.84 -5.96 -9.70
N PHE A 35 4.52 -6.21 -9.64
CA PHE A 35 4.03 -7.56 -9.38
C PHE A 35 4.40 -8.51 -10.53
N PRO A 36 5.03 -9.68 -10.24
CA PRO A 36 5.49 -10.62 -11.26
C PRO A 36 4.42 -11.00 -12.28
N GLU A 37 3.22 -11.32 -11.79
CA GLU A 37 2.10 -11.75 -12.64
C GLU A 37 1.62 -10.64 -13.57
N VAL A 38 1.70 -9.39 -13.13
CA VAL A 38 1.33 -8.23 -13.96
C VAL A 38 2.41 -7.94 -15.00
N ILE A 39 3.69 -8.15 -14.66
CA ILE A 39 4.81 -8.01 -15.60
C ILE A 39 4.73 -9.07 -16.70
N GLU A 40 4.41 -10.32 -16.34
CA GLU A 40 4.29 -11.41 -17.30
C GLU A 40 3.07 -11.27 -18.24
N GLN A 41 1.97 -10.70 -17.74
CA GLN A 41 0.69 -10.58 -18.44
C GLN A 41 0.07 -9.18 -18.26
N ALA A 42 0.72 -8.17 -18.85
CA ALA A 42 0.31 -6.77 -18.68
C ALA A 42 -1.09 -6.45 -19.24
N ASP A 43 -1.57 -7.21 -20.20
CA ASP A 43 -2.90 -7.08 -20.82
C ASP A 43 -4.04 -7.43 -19.86
N VAL A 44 -3.78 -8.25 -18.82
CA VAL A 44 -4.78 -8.62 -17.81
C VAL A 44 -4.57 -7.87 -16.47
N ALA A 45 -3.71 -6.85 -16.43
CA ALA A 45 -3.34 -6.13 -15.22
C ALA A 45 -4.55 -5.60 -14.43
N ASP A 46 -5.55 -4.99 -15.10
CA ASP A 46 -6.76 -4.50 -14.42
C ASP A 46 -7.57 -5.63 -13.76
N LEU A 47 -7.72 -6.76 -14.46
CA LEU A 47 -8.40 -7.93 -13.92
C LEU A 47 -7.62 -8.52 -12.74
N TRP A 48 -6.28 -8.58 -12.87
CA TRP A 48 -5.40 -9.08 -11.82
C TRP A 48 -5.49 -8.20 -10.55
N PHE A 49 -5.32 -6.88 -10.66
CA PHE A 49 -5.43 -5.97 -9.52
C PHE A 49 -6.80 -6.03 -8.85
N ARG A 50 -7.88 -6.12 -9.65
CA ARG A 50 -9.24 -6.28 -9.12
C ARG A 50 -9.37 -7.55 -8.28
N SER A 51 -8.87 -8.67 -8.79
CA SER A 51 -8.87 -9.96 -8.09
C SER A 51 -7.97 -9.92 -6.86
N TYR A 52 -6.78 -9.31 -6.99
CA TYR A 52 -5.84 -9.15 -5.88
C TYR A 52 -6.45 -8.34 -4.73
N VAL A 53 -7.02 -7.17 -5.01
CA VAL A 53 -7.68 -6.34 -3.99
C VAL A 53 -8.81 -7.13 -3.31
N GLN A 54 -9.62 -7.85 -4.09
CA GLN A 54 -10.72 -8.64 -3.55
C GLN A 54 -10.21 -9.79 -2.67
N THR A 55 -9.30 -10.62 -3.16
CA THR A 55 -8.82 -11.81 -2.45
C THR A 55 -7.96 -11.43 -1.25
N TYR A 56 -7.06 -10.45 -1.39
CA TYR A 56 -6.23 -9.94 -0.30
C TYR A 56 -7.07 -9.34 0.83
N LEU A 57 -8.04 -8.46 0.50
CA LEU A 57 -8.89 -7.83 1.50
C LEU A 57 -9.83 -8.84 2.17
N GLU A 58 -10.38 -9.79 1.42
CA GLU A 58 -11.36 -10.75 1.95
C GLU A 58 -10.71 -11.86 2.77
N ARG A 59 -9.53 -12.30 2.41
CA ARG A 59 -8.85 -13.43 3.03
C ARG A 59 -7.82 -13.01 4.07
N ASP A 60 -6.80 -12.26 3.65
CA ASP A 60 -5.61 -12.06 4.46
C ASP A 60 -5.82 -10.96 5.51
N VAL A 61 -6.42 -9.85 5.10
CA VAL A 61 -6.71 -8.75 6.03
C VAL A 61 -7.77 -9.15 7.05
N ARG A 62 -8.80 -9.90 6.64
CA ARG A 62 -9.84 -10.40 7.54
C ARG A 62 -9.31 -11.41 8.54
N ALA A 63 -8.32 -12.23 8.15
CA ALA A 63 -7.69 -13.22 9.01
C ALA A 63 -6.79 -12.57 10.08
N VAL A 64 -6.16 -11.44 9.77
CA VAL A 64 -5.23 -10.73 10.67
C VAL A 64 -5.97 -9.75 11.58
N ALA A 65 -7.04 -9.13 11.08
CA ALA A 65 -7.85 -8.19 11.84
C ALA A 65 -9.32 -8.59 11.79
N ALA A 66 -10.01 -8.49 12.92
CA ALA A 66 -11.46 -8.66 12.99
C ALA A 66 -12.18 -7.49 12.30
N ILE A 67 -11.93 -7.29 11.00
CA ILE A 67 -12.60 -6.25 10.21
C ILE A 67 -14.05 -6.69 10.01
N ARG A 68 -14.95 -5.96 10.64
CA ARG A 68 -16.39 -6.27 10.61
C ARG A 68 -17.04 -5.87 9.30
N ASP A 69 -16.58 -4.76 8.69
CA ASP A 69 -17.14 -4.18 7.45
C ASP A 69 -16.05 -4.04 6.38
N LEU A 70 -16.03 -5.02 5.46
CA LEU A 70 -15.11 -5.02 4.32
C LEU A 70 -15.42 -3.91 3.31
N THR A 71 -16.68 -3.45 3.23
CA THR A 71 -17.06 -2.39 2.31
C THR A 71 -16.43 -1.07 2.75
N VAL A 72 -16.50 -0.75 4.03
CA VAL A 72 -15.84 0.44 4.59
C VAL A 72 -14.31 0.32 4.47
N PHE A 73 -13.76 -0.88 4.69
CA PHE A 73 -12.32 -1.09 4.52
C PHE A 73 -11.85 -0.92 3.06
N ARG A 74 -12.61 -1.39 2.06
CA ARG A 74 -12.31 -1.11 0.64
C ARG A 74 -12.31 0.39 0.34
N ARG A 75 -13.30 1.12 0.86
CA ARG A 75 -13.35 2.59 0.74
C ARG A 75 -12.16 3.26 1.41
N PHE A 76 -11.72 2.74 2.55
CA PHE A 76 -10.52 3.20 3.25
C PHE A 76 -9.26 3.02 2.37
N VAL A 77 -9.05 1.84 1.77
CA VAL A 77 -7.89 1.59 0.90
C VAL A 77 -7.90 2.50 -0.34
N GLY A 78 -9.06 2.69 -0.97
CA GLY A 78 -9.21 3.64 -2.08
C GLY A 78 -8.95 5.10 -1.67
N LEU A 79 -9.44 5.51 -0.49
CA LEU A 79 -9.16 6.84 0.05
C LEU A 79 -7.67 7.02 0.35
N LEU A 80 -6.99 6.00 0.88
CA LEU A 80 -5.53 6.05 1.07
C LEU A 80 -4.78 6.24 -0.24
N ALA A 81 -5.19 5.55 -1.31
CA ALA A 81 -4.56 5.69 -2.61
C ALA A 81 -4.67 7.12 -3.16
N SER A 82 -5.81 7.79 -2.94
CA SER A 82 -5.97 9.21 -3.29
C SER A 82 -5.15 10.16 -2.40
N ARG A 83 -4.59 9.69 -1.30
CA ARG A 83 -3.71 10.42 -0.38
C ARG A 83 -2.24 10.02 -0.49
N CYS A 84 -1.90 9.19 -1.47
CA CYS A 84 -0.51 8.80 -1.76
C CYS A 84 0.37 10.06 -1.91
N GLY A 85 1.56 10.06 -1.30
CA GLY A 85 2.47 11.21 -1.28
C GLY A 85 2.10 12.34 -0.32
N SER A 86 0.95 12.24 0.37
CA SER A 86 0.50 13.27 1.30
C SER A 86 0.89 12.95 2.74
N MET A 87 0.96 13.99 3.58
CA MET A 87 1.11 13.82 5.03
C MET A 87 -0.12 13.11 5.60
N LEU A 88 0.11 12.09 6.41
CA LEU A 88 -0.94 11.23 6.95
C LEU A 88 -1.76 11.96 8.03
N ASN A 89 -2.99 12.36 7.70
CA ASN A 89 -3.96 12.86 8.67
C ASN A 89 -5.04 11.81 8.94
N LYS A 90 -4.95 11.13 10.06
CA LYS A 90 -5.88 10.05 10.42
C LYS A 90 -7.31 10.55 10.66
N THR A 91 -7.49 11.78 11.11
CA THR A 91 -8.81 12.39 11.33
C THR A 91 -9.52 12.64 10.01
N ASP A 92 -8.79 13.19 9.01
CA ASP A 92 -9.32 13.44 7.67
C ASP A 92 -9.64 12.15 6.90
N ILE A 93 -9.05 11.03 7.31
CA ILE A 93 -9.36 9.70 6.77
C ILE A 93 -10.57 9.10 7.49
N ALA A 94 -10.65 9.24 8.79
CA ALA A 94 -11.69 8.64 9.62
C ALA A 94 -13.08 9.24 9.35
N ALA A 95 -13.15 10.57 9.24
CA ALA A 95 -14.40 11.33 9.14
C ALA A 95 -15.28 10.88 7.93
N PRO A 96 -14.81 10.84 6.68
CA PRO A 96 -15.63 10.46 5.53
C PRO A 96 -16.02 8.96 5.52
N LEU A 97 -15.33 8.14 6.32
CA LEU A 97 -15.60 6.70 6.45
C LEU A 97 -16.56 6.36 7.58
N GLY A 98 -16.84 7.33 8.46
CA GLY A 98 -17.67 7.11 9.65
C GLY A 98 -17.05 6.16 10.67
N VAL A 99 -15.70 6.09 10.73
CA VAL A 99 -14.96 5.23 11.67
C VAL A 99 -14.16 6.05 12.66
N SER A 100 -13.70 5.42 13.73
CA SER A 100 -12.87 6.08 14.74
C SER A 100 -11.40 6.20 14.28
N VAL A 101 -10.67 7.20 14.79
CA VAL A 101 -9.24 7.35 14.56
C VAL A 101 -8.43 6.14 15.03
N PRO A 102 -8.73 5.49 16.17
CA PRO A 102 -8.12 4.21 16.54
C PRO A 102 -8.33 3.10 15.49
N THR A 103 -9.52 3.01 14.88
CA THR A 103 -9.80 2.06 13.79
C THR A 103 -8.91 2.32 12.58
N VAL A 104 -8.78 3.58 12.15
CA VAL A 104 -7.87 3.96 11.07
C VAL A 104 -6.43 3.59 11.41
N SER A 105 -5.99 3.84 12.66
CA SER A 105 -4.64 3.48 13.09
C SER A 105 -4.38 1.99 13.03
N GLN A 106 -5.34 1.17 13.44
CA GLN A 106 -5.26 -0.29 13.35
C GLN A 106 -5.17 -0.75 11.89
N TRP A 107 -6.00 -0.21 11.01
CA TRP A 107 -6.02 -0.55 9.60
C TRP A 107 -4.73 -0.16 8.88
N LEU A 108 -4.18 1.01 9.19
CA LEU A 108 -2.86 1.43 8.68
C LEU A 108 -1.76 0.47 9.11
N SER A 109 -1.72 0.09 10.39
CA SER A 109 -0.72 -0.88 10.89
C SER A 109 -0.83 -2.23 10.18
N ILE A 110 -2.03 -2.68 9.82
CA ILE A 110 -2.23 -3.91 9.06
C ILE A 110 -1.62 -3.79 7.67
N LEU A 111 -1.94 -2.71 6.94
CA LEU A 111 -1.41 -2.47 5.59
C LEU A 111 0.11 -2.32 5.60
N GLU A 112 0.68 -1.70 6.62
CA GLU A 112 2.12 -1.54 6.79
C GLU A 112 2.80 -2.89 7.07
N VAL A 113 2.30 -3.66 8.05
CA VAL A 113 2.86 -4.99 8.40
C VAL A 113 2.72 -6.00 7.26
N THR A 114 1.70 -5.85 6.42
CA THR A 114 1.49 -6.72 5.25
C THR A 114 2.17 -6.19 3.98
N GLY A 115 2.97 -5.12 4.07
CA GLY A 115 3.77 -4.61 2.96
C GLY A 115 2.96 -3.96 1.84
N GLN A 116 1.77 -3.44 2.14
CA GLN A 116 0.96 -2.74 1.14
C GLN A 116 1.27 -1.25 1.06
N ILE A 117 1.64 -0.67 2.20
CA ILE A 117 2.00 0.74 2.32
C ILE A 117 3.31 0.90 3.09
N ILE A 118 3.97 2.01 2.85
CA ILE A 118 5.10 2.50 3.65
C ILE A 118 4.77 3.88 4.22
N LEU A 119 5.22 4.11 5.45
CA LEU A 119 5.11 5.39 6.14
C LEU A 119 6.49 6.01 6.28
N VAL A 120 6.79 6.95 5.38
CA VAL A 120 8.09 7.63 5.34
C VAL A 120 8.12 8.76 6.35
N GLN A 121 8.94 8.61 7.39
CA GLN A 121 9.11 9.61 8.41
C GLN A 121 9.91 10.83 7.89
N PRO A 122 9.56 12.06 8.29
CA PRO A 122 10.32 13.24 7.90
C PRO A 122 11.73 13.16 8.47
N PHE A 123 12.71 13.54 7.65
CA PHE A 123 14.09 13.66 8.12
C PHE A 123 14.29 14.92 8.97
N PHE A 124 14.83 14.75 10.16
CA PHE A 124 15.34 15.83 11.02
C PHE A 124 16.63 15.37 11.68
N GLU A 125 17.58 16.29 11.85
CA GLU A 125 18.82 16.02 12.58
C GLU A 125 18.55 15.64 14.04
N ASN A 126 17.58 16.32 14.67
CA ASN A 126 17.16 16.01 16.04
C ASN A 126 16.21 14.80 16.05
N PHE A 127 16.65 13.69 16.62
CA PHE A 127 15.91 12.43 16.70
C PHE A 127 14.54 12.57 17.40
N GLY A 128 14.45 13.36 18.45
CA GLY A 128 13.19 13.62 19.18
C GLY A 128 12.13 14.29 18.30
N LYS A 129 12.53 15.14 17.35
CA LYS A 129 11.62 15.78 16.40
C LYS A 129 11.09 14.80 15.32
N ARG A 130 11.85 13.76 14.98
CA ARG A 130 11.40 12.71 14.03
C ARG A 130 10.21 11.94 14.58
N LEU A 131 10.19 11.65 15.86
CA LEU A 131 9.15 10.84 16.51
C LEU A 131 7.79 11.55 16.63
N VAL A 132 7.74 12.87 16.49
CA VAL A 132 6.52 13.68 16.72
C VAL A 132 5.89 14.17 15.43
N LYS A 133 6.55 14.02 14.28
CA LYS A 133 6.05 14.53 13.00
C LYS A 133 5.27 13.49 12.23
N THR A 134 4.27 13.99 11.50
CA THR A 134 3.40 13.18 10.66
C THR A 134 4.16 12.61 9.46
N PRO A 135 4.14 11.28 9.22
CA PRO A 135 4.78 10.68 8.06
C PRO A 135 4.02 10.98 6.77
N LYS A 136 4.69 10.82 5.63
CA LYS A 136 4.06 10.68 4.32
C LYS A 136 3.69 9.23 4.08
N LEU A 137 2.56 9.02 3.39
CA LEU A 137 2.05 7.69 3.04
C LEU A 137 2.31 7.39 1.58
N TYR A 138 2.83 6.19 1.28
CA TYR A 138 2.96 5.67 -0.07
C TYR A 138 2.50 4.23 -0.14
N PHE A 139 2.06 3.79 -1.32
CA PHE A 139 1.88 2.38 -1.63
C PHE A 139 3.21 1.78 -2.06
N VAL A 140 3.45 0.52 -1.69
CA VAL A 140 4.65 -0.23 -2.09
C VAL A 140 4.67 -0.50 -3.59
N ASP A 141 3.50 -0.69 -4.19
CA ASP A 141 3.36 -0.92 -5.62
C ASP A 141 2.58 0.22 -6.29
N SER A 142 3.20 0.85 -7.30
CA SER A 142 2.61 1.96 -8.03
C SER A 142 1.44 1.54 -8.92
N GLY A 143 1.47 0.33 -9.49
CA GLY A 143 0.38 -0.21 -10.29
C GLY A 143 -0.86 -0.46 -9.46
N LEU A 144 -0.71 -1.01 -8.25
CA LEU A 144 -1.81 -1.13 -7.30
C LEU A 144 -2.40 0.25 -6.94
N ALA A 145 -1.55 1.23 -6.67
CA ALA A 145 -2.00 2.60 -6.37
C ALA A 145 -2.75 3.21 -7.56
N CYS A 146 -2.23 3.07 -8.80
CA CYS A 146 -2.91 3.48 -10.04
C CYS A 146 -4.29 2.83 -10.15
N HIS A 147 -4.35 1.51 -9.96
CA HIS A 147 -5.60 0.75 -10.00
C HIS A 147 -6.63 1.29 -8.99
N LEU A 148 -6.23 1.54 -7.75
CA LEU A 148 -7.10 2.01 -6.68
C LEU A 148 -7.66 3.42 -6.92
N VAL A 149 -6.92 4.32 -7.59
CA VAL A 149 -7.40 5.67 -7.97
C VAL A 149 -8.08 5.71 -9.34
N GLY A 150 -8.24 4.57 -10.01
CA GLY A 150 -8.97 4.46 -11.27
C GLY A 150 -8.15 4.80 -12.52
N ILE A 151 -6.83 4.87 -12.44
CA ILE A 151 -5.92 5.05 -13.58
C ILE A 151 -5.70 3.69 -14.23
N ARG A 152 -6.04 3.54 -15.53
CA ARG A 152 -6.00 2.24 -16.23
C ARG A 152 -5.10 2.22 -17.46
N ASP A 153 -4.72 3.39 -17.96
CA ASP A 153 -3.93 3.56 -19.17
C ASP A 153 -2.96 4.73 -19.06
N ARG A 154 -2.03 4.80 -20.00
CA ARG A 154 -0.98 5.81 -20.02
C ARG A 154 -1.54 7.23 -20.17
N GLU A 155 -2.57 7.41 -20.97
CA GLU A 155 -3.17 8.73 -21.19
C GLU A 155 -3.81 9.28 -19.91
N SER A 156 -4.57 8.43 -19.19
CA SER A 156 -5.16 8.79 -17.90
C SER A 156 -4.10 9.06 -16.84
N LEU A 157 -2.97 8.30 -16.84
CA LEU A 157 -1.84 8.54 -15.94
C LEU A 157 -1.18 9.90 -16.23
N ASP A 158 -0.92 10.22 -17.49
CA ASP A 158 -0.23 11.46 -17.88
C ASP A 158 -1.04 12.72 -17.56
N ARG A 159 -2.36 12.61 -17.60
CA ARG A 159 -3.29 13.70 -17.23
C ARG A 159 -3.67 13.72 -15.75
N SER A 160 -3.27 12.70 -15.00
CA SER A 160 -3.68 12.54 -13.60
C SER A 160 -2.98 13.54 -12.68
N PRO A 161 -3.70 14.19 -11.76
CA PRO A 161 -3.09 14.97 -10.69
C PRO A 161 -2.28 14.11 -9.72
N PHE A 162 -2.49 12.80 -9.70
CA PHE A 162 -1.76 11.86 -8.84
C PHE A 162 -0.41 11.43 -9.41
N ARG A 163 -0.09 11.69 -10.68
CA ARG A 163 1.12 11.21 -11.34
C ARG A 163 2.40 11.53 -10.56
N GLY A 164 2.56 12.76 -10.06
CA GLY A 164 3.73 13.16 -9.28
C GLY A 164 3.85 12.37 -7.97
N ALA A 165 2.75 12.22 -7.25
CA ALA A 165 2.70 11.46 -6.00
C ALA A 165 2.93 9.95 -6.21
N LEU A 166 2.42 9.39 -7.30
CA LEU A 166 2.65 8.00 -7.68
C LEU A 166 4.13 7.76 -8.03
N PHE A 167 4.76 8.69 -8.76
CA PHE A 167 6.17 8.64 -9.07
C PHE A 167 7.04 8.76 -7.80
N GLU A 168 6.73 9.71 -6.92
CA GLU A 168 7.39 9.85 -5.62
C GLU A 168 7.28 8.55 -4.80
N GLY A 169 6.09 7.91 -4.83
CA GLY A 169 5.84 6.64 -4.16
C GLY A 169 6.65 5.48 -4.74
N ALA A 170 6.76 5.39 -6.06
CA ALA A 170 7.58 4.38 -6.72
C ALA A 170 9.05 4.51 -6.30
N VAL A 171 9.58 5.75 -6.26
CA VAL A 171 10.96 6.00 -5.79
C VAL A 171 11.14 5.70 -4.29
N ALA A 172 10.10 5.94 -3.48
CA ALA A 172 10.17 5.68 -2.04
C ALA A 172 10.07 4.18 -1.69
N ALA A 173 9.57 3.36 -2.61
CA ALA A 173 9.42 1.92 -2.45
C ALA A 173 10.68 1.13 -2.91
N GLU A 174 11.55 1.73 -3.74
CA GLU A 174 12.86 1.18 -4.12
C GLU A 174 13.90 1.38 -3.01
#